data_2f3c5b8463da1cf8608d43926cbfadc6
#
_entry.id   2f3c5b8463da1cf8608d43926cbfadc6
#
_cell.length_a   1.000
_cell.length_b   1.000
_cell.length_c   1.000
_cell.angle_alpha   90.00
_cell.angle_beta   90.00
_cell.angle_gamma   90.00
#
_symmetry.space_group_name_H-M   'P 1'
#
loop_
_entity.id
_entity.type
_entity.pdbx_description
1 polymer ?
#
loop_
_entity_poly.entity_id
_entity_poly.type
_entity_poly.pdbx_seq_one_letter_code
_entity_poly.pdbx_strand_id
1 'polypeptide(L)'
;AIILGLNGAPTAGDQFHVIETEQEAREIANKREQLQREQGLRTQKRLTLGDISHRIARGEFHELNVIVKGDTDGSVEALSDSFIKLSTEKVQVNVVNKAVGQISENDVMLASASDAVIVGFQVRPSADARKAADREGVEINTYSIIYDAIDDIKSAMVGMLDKVKKEIVTGQVEVKQTFKISKVGTIAGGLVTEGKVHAKDKARVIRDGIVIRTAEIGALKRYKDDVKEVVTGMECGLSLVNYNDIQEGDVIETFTEIEVEQKL
;
A
#
# COMPACT_ATOMS: atom_id res chain seq x y z
N ALA A 1 40.08 0.66 -12.12
CA ALA A 1 41.47 0.78 -11.61
C ALA A 1 41.76 -0.40 -10.68
N ILE A 2 42.96 -0.91 -10.72
CA ILE A 2 43.43 -1.95 -9.78
C ILE A 2 44.17 -1.22 -8.64
N ILE A 3 43.71 -1.45 -7.41
CA ILE A 3 44.30 -0.85 -6.22
C ILE A 3 45.01 -1.98 -5.45
N LEU A 4 46.27 -1.76 -5.05
CA LEU A 4 47.09 -2.70 -4.31
C LEU A 4 47.51 -2.08 -2.97
N GLY A 5 47.76 -2.92 -1.97
CA GLY A 5 48.32 -2.51 -0.66
C GLY A 5 47.30 -2.05 0.37
N LEU A 6 46.02 -2.40 0.20
CA LEU A 6 45.01 -2.14 1.22
C LEU A 6 45.12 -3.13 2.39
N ASN A 7 44.91 -2.63 3.61
CA ASN A 7 44.79 -3.47 4.80
C ASN A 7 43.36 -4.04 4.86
N GLY A 8 43.12 -5.21 4.29
CA GLY A 8 41.84 -5.87 4.16
C GLY A 8 41.27 -5.80 2.74
N ALA A 9 40.23 -6.58 2.50
CA ALA A 9 39.50 -6.60 1.24
C ALA A 9 38.27 -5.73 1.36
N PRO A 10 38.13 -4.64 0.59
CA PRO A 10 36.92 -3.85 0.57
C PRO A 10 35.79 -4.65 -0.07
N THR A 11 34.57 -4.36 0.36
CA THR A 11 33.35 -4.94 -0.22
C THR A 11 32.72 -4.01 -1.27
N ALA A 12 31.80 -4.55 -2.07
CA ALA A 12 31.07 -3.73 -3.01
C ALA A 12 30.24 -2.67 -2.26
N GLY A 13 30.28 -1.41 -2.75
CA GLY A 13 29.63 -0.28 -2.10
C GLY A 13 30.51 0.52 -1.13
N ASP A 14 31.68 0.03 -0.75
CA ASP A 14 32.60 0.75 0.12
C ASP A 14 33.12 2.05 -0.54
N GLN A 15 33.11 3.14 0.22
CA GLN A 15 33.58 4.44 -0.25
C GLN A 15 35.08 4.64 0.02
N PHE A 16 35.81 5.02 -1.01
CA PHE A 16 37.23 5.33 -0.93
C PHE A 16 37.47 6.83 -0.86
N HIS A 17 38.34 7.24 0.04
CA HIS A 17 38.86 8.59 0.13
C HIS A 17 40.38 8.58 0.00
N VAL A 18 40.92 9.42 -0.86
CA VAL A 18 42.35 9.62 -1.01
C VAL A 18 42.78 10.73 -0.07
N ILE A 19 43.81 10.46 0.77
CA ILE A 19 44.33 11.38 1.78
C ILE A 19 45.85 11.49 1.57
N GLU A 20 46.41 12.67 1.82
CA GLU A 20 47.80 12.97 1.47
C GLU A 20 48.80 12.25 2.37
N THR A 21 48.47 12.01 3.66
CA THR A 21 49.39 11.38 4.61
C THR A 21 48.79 10.09 5.19
N GLU A 22 49.67 9.07 5.38
CA GLU A 22 49.26 7.79 5.96
C GLU A 22 48.79 7.95 7.42
N GLN A 23 49.36 8.87 8.16
CA GLN A 23 48.97 9.11 9.56
C GLN A 23 47.56 9.63 9.68
N GLU A 24 47.19 10.63 8.87
CA GLU A 24 45.83 11.15 8.81
C GLU A 24 44.83 10.08 8.36
N ALA A 25 45.19 9.25 7.38
CA ALA A 25 44.36 8.16 6.91
C ALA A 25 44.03 7.17 8.06
N ARG A 26 45.02 6.80 8.87
CA ARG A 26 44.82 5.93 10.03
C ARG A 26 43.97 6.57 11.12
N GLU A 27 44.19 7.84 11.43
CA GLU A 27 43.37 8.57 12.43
C GLU A 27 41.91 8.67 12.02
N ILE A 28 41.66 8.98 10.75
CA ILE A 28 40.27 9.05 10.21
C ILE A 28 39.61 7.68 10.20
N ALA A 29 40.36 6.61 9.81
CA ALA A 29 39.82 5.25 9.81
C ALA A 29 39.44 4.80 11.22
N ASN A 30 40.32 5.01 12.20
CA ASN A 30 40.05 4.66 13.60
C ASN A 30 38.85 5.44 14.17
N LYS A 31 38.76 6.72 13.86
CA LYS A 31 37.63 7.56 14.32
C LYS A 31 36.30 7.16 13.68
N ARG A 32 36.29 6.77 12.40
CA ARG A 32 35.09 6.25 11.72
C ARG A 32 34.69 4.90 12.31
N GLU A 33 35.62 3.99 12.54
CA GLU A 33 35.33 2.70 13.16
C GLU A 33 34.74 2.86 14.57
N GLN A 34 35.29 3.78 15.37
CA GLN A 34 34.76 4.11 16.69
C GLN A 34 33.32 4.68 16.59
N LEU A 35 33.09 5.64 15.68
CA LEU A 35 31.76 6.23 15.45
C LEU A 35 30.76 5.17 14.96
N GLN A 36 31.19 4.26 14.10
CA GLN A 36 30.33 3.19 13.59
C GLN A 36 29.97 2.20 14.69
N ARG A 37 30.91 1.85 15.59
CA ARG A 37 30.63 1.06 16.80
C ARG A 37 29.65 1.79 17.74
N GLU A 38 29.86 3.08 18.00
CA GLU A 38 28.96 3.89 18.83
C GLU A 38 27.57 4.05 18.20
N GLN A 39 27.49 4.26 16.89
CA GLN A 39 26.23 4.28 16.15
C GLN A 39 25.53 2.93 16.18
N GLY A 40 26.25 1.83 15.97
CA GLY A 40 25.69 0.47 16.09
C GLY A 40 25.11 0.20 17.48
N LEU A 41 25.76 0.70 18.53
CA LEU A 41 25.23 0.62 19.91
C LEU A 41 24.02 1.54 20.14
N ARG A 42 23.97 2.71 19.47
CA ARG A 42 22.85 3.67 19.59
C ARG A 42 21.67 3.35 18.67
N THR A 43 21.93 2.80 17.49
CA THR A 43 20.90 2.43 16.49
C THR A 43 20.15 1.16 16.91
N GLN A 44 20.60 0.44 17.91
CA GLN A 44 19.77 -0.49 18.66
C GLN A 44 18.76 0.25 19.60
N LYS A 45 18.22 1.38 19.22
CA LYS A 45 16.88 1.76 19.65
C LYS A 45 15.94 0.73 19.03
N ARG A 46 15.84 -0.40 19.73
CA ARG A 46 14.77 -1.36 19.54
C ARG A 46 13.49 -0.55 19.53
N LEU A 47 12.80 -0.51 18.38
CA LEU A 47 11.36 -0.31 18.39
C LEU A 47 10.89 -1.19 19.54
N THR A 48 10.35 -0.61 20.59
CA THR A 48 9.94 -1.43 21.73
C THR A 48 8.85 -2.37 21.21
N LEU A 49 8.82 -3.60 21.71
CA LEU A 49 7.76 -4.56 21.40
C LEU A 49 6.37 -3.92 21.53
N GLY A 50 6.24 -2.89 22.39
CA GLY A 50 5.04 -2.07 22.52
C GLY A 50 4.73 -1.21 21.31
N ASP A 51 5.71 -0.56 20.68
CA ASP A 51 5.52 0.26 19.47
C ASP A 51 5.16 -0.60 18.27
N ILE A 52 5.80 -1.77 18.15
CA ILE A 52 5.50 -2.78 17.12
C ILE A 52 4.09 -3.33 17.35
N SER A 53 3.75 -3.72 18.58
CA SER A 53 2.43 -4.25 18.90
C SER A 53 1.31 -3.25 18.66
N HIS A 54 1.52 -1.97 18.95
CA HIS A 54 0.54 -0.91 18.67
C HIS A 54 0.37 -0.63 17.18
N ARG A 55 1.42 -0.74 16.38
CA ARG A 55 1.34 -0.57 14.91
C ARG A 55 0.69 -1.77 14.24
N ILE A 56 1.07 -2.99 14.64
CA ILE A 56 0.46 -4.24 14.16
C ILE A 56 -1.02 -4.31 14.58
N ALA A 57 -1.36 -3.91 15.80
CA ALA A 57 -2.74 -3.93 16.29
C ALA A 57 -3.67 -2.95 15.57
N ARG A 58 -3.13 -1.91 14.90
CA ARG A 58 -3.88 -0.99 14.05
C ARG A 58 -4.05 -1.48 12.61
N GLY A 59 -3.38 -2.59 12.21
CA GLY A 59 -3.41 -3.11 10.83
C GLY A 59 -2.77 -2.17 9.79
N GLU A 60 -2.04 -1.15 10.23
CA GLU A 60 -1.53 -0.09 9.34
C GLU A 60 -0.08 -0.34 8.87
N PHE A 61 0.57 -1.40 9.35
CA PHE A 61 1.99 -1.65 9.06
C PHE A 61 2.20 -3.05 8.50
N HIS A 62 2.78 -3.09 7.32
CA HIS A 62 3.14 -4.32 6.62
C HIS A 62 4.66 -4.42 6.44
N GLU A 63 5.18 -5.63 6.48
CA GLU A 63 6.58 -5.91 6.20
C GLU A 63 6.68 -6.83 4.99
N LEU A 64 7.48 -6.43 4.00
CA LEU A 64 7.83 -7.26 2.86
C LEU A 64 9.28 -7.73 3.05
N ASN A 65 9.43 -9.00 3.42
CA ASN A 65 10.73 -9.62 3.58
C ASN A 65 11.23 -10.15 2.24
N VAL A 66 12.48 -9.84 1.89
CA VAL A 66 13.08 -10.22 0.61
C VAL A 66 14.45 -10.87 0.85
N ILE A 67 14.72 -11.97 0.15
CA ILE A 67 16.06 -12.55 0.02
C ILE A 67 16.59 -12.23 -1.38
N VAL A 68 17.75 -11.59 -1.47
CA VAL A 68 18.35 -11.18 -2.73
C VAL A 68 19.51 -12.10 -3.10
N LYS A 69 19.44 -12.68 -4.30
CA LYS A 69 20.51 -13.49 -4.88
C LYS A 69 20.92 -12.90 -6.23
N GLY A 70 22.20 -12.78 -6.47
CA GLY A 70 22.71 -12.20 -7.72
C GLY A 70 23.94 -12.90 -8.26
N ASP A 71 24.35 -12.48 -9.45
CA ASP A 71 25.56 -12.97 -10.12
C ASP A 71 26.84 -12.37 -9.54
N THR A 72 26.75 -11.14 -9.00
CA THR A 72 27.87 -10.37 -8.45
C THR A 72 27.47 -9.62 -7.18
N ASP A 73 28.44 -9.32 -6.31
CA ASP A 73 28.20 -8.54 -5.08
C ASP A 73 27.65 -7.14 -5.38
N GLY A 74 28.15 -6.50 -6.45
CA GLY A 74 27.66 -5.17 -6.86
C GLY A 74 26.19 -5.16 -7.28
N SER A 75 25.73 -6.19 -8.00
CA SER A 75 24.32 -6.34 -8.39
C SER A 75 23.44 -6.56 -7.17
N VAL A 76 23.87 -7.41 -6.26
CA VAL A 76 23.16 -7.73 -5.01
C VAL A 76 23.03 -6.49 -4.12
N GLU A 77 24.11 -5.73 -3.96
CA GLU A 77 24.12 -4.49 -3.16
C GLU A 77 23.22 -3.43 -3.77
N ALA A 78 23.35 -3.19 -5.08
CA ALA A 78 22.53 -2.20 -5.78
C ALA A 78 21.01 -2.50 -5.69
N LEU A 79 20.62 -3.78 -5.80
CA LEU A 79 19.24 -4.20 -5.63
C LEU A 79 18.77 -4.03 -4.18
N SER A 80 19.58 -4.50 -3.22
CA SER A 80 19.24 -4.40 -1.80
C SER A 80 19.03 -2.95 -1.37
N ASP A 81 19.94 -2.05 -1.77
CA ASP A 81 19.83 -0.62 -1.49
C ASP A 81 18.57 0.01 -2.16
N SER A 82 18.26 -0.42 -3.39
CA SER A 82 17.10 0.06 -4.10
C SER A 82 15.82 -0.39 -3.40
N PHE A 83 15.74 -1.64 -2.95
CA PHE A 83 14.58 -2.18 -2.25
C PHE A 83 14.37 -1.50 -0.89
N ILE A 84 15.44 -1.30 -0.10
CA ILE A 84 15.35 -0.60 1.19
C ILE A 84 14.83 0.84 1.00
N LYS A 85 15.25 1.53 -0.06
CA LYS A 85 14.79 2.88 -0.39
C LYS A 85 13.31 2.97 -0.79
N LEU A 86 12.67 1.86 -1.17
CA LEU A 86 11.24 1.81 -1.44
C LEU A 86 10.38 1.83 -0.19
N SER A 87 10.96 1.53 0.97
CA SER A 87 10.25 1.48 2.24
C SER A 87 9.48 2.78 2.51
N THR A 88 8.23 2.63 2.92
CA THR A 88 7.33 3.71 3.31
C THR A 88 6.91 3.56 4.77
N GLU A 89 6.18 4.53 5.31
CA GLU A 89 5.65 4.44 6.69
C GLU A 89 4.66 3.28 6.88
N LYS A 90 4.00 2.83 5.82
CA LYS A 90 2.99 1.77 5.84
C LYS A 90 3.54 0.39 5.48
N VAL A 91 4.50 0.34 4.56
CA VAL A 91 5.12 -0.92 4.12
C VAL A 91 6.63 -0.78 4.20
N GLN A 92 7.25 -1.63 5.01
CA GLN A 92 8.71 -1.69 5.14
C GLN A 92 9.25 -2.87 4.34
N VAL A 93 10.27 -2.62 3.51
CA VAL A 93 11.00 -3.68 2.81
C VAL A 93 12.23 -4.06 3.61
N ASN A 94 12.31 -5.32 4.03
CA ASN A 94 13.42 -5.87 4.79
C ASN A 94 14.21 -6.86 3.93
N VAL A 95 15.49 -6.61 3.72
CA VAL A 95 16.38 -7.57 3.09
C VAL A 95 16.91 -8.52 4.18
N VAL A 96 16.30 -9.71 4.27
CA VAL A 96 16.60 -10.72 5.28
C VAL A 96 17.99 -11.34 5.03
N ASN A 97 18.29 -11.62 3.76
CA ASN A 97 19.58 -12.15 3.35
C ASN A 97 19.94 -11.68 1.94
N LYS A 98 21.23 -11.48 1.72
CA LYS A 98 21.79 -11.13 0.43
C LYS A 98 23.04 -11.97 0.17
N ALA A 99 23.12 -12.63 -0.99
CA ALA A 99 24.27 -13.47 -1.33
C ALA A 99 24.45 -13.61 -2.85
N VAL A 100 25.65 -13.93 -3.26
CA VAL A 100 26.02 -14.21 -4.64
C VAL A 100 25.85 -15.70 -4.96
N GLY A 101 25.50 -15.99 -6.20
CA GLY A 101 25.42 -17.35 -6.74
C GLY A 101 24.01 -17.87 -6.88
N GLN A 102 23.93 -19.14 -7.25
CA GLN A 102 22.68 -19.84 -7.52
C GLN A 102 21.77 -19.88 -6.27
N ILE A 103 20.45 -19.78 -6.48
CA ILE A 103 19.48 -19.95 -5.39
C ILE A 103 19.48 -21.43 -4.96
N SER A 104 19.75 -21.66 -3.69
CA SER A 104 19.87 -22.98 -3.07
C SER A 104 18.63 -23.38 -2.27
N GLU A 105 18.52 -24.66 -1.90
CA GLU A 105 17.47 -25.14 -1.00
C GLU A 105 17.51 -24.44 0.37
N ASN A 106 18.71 -24.10 0.89
CA ASN A 106 18.83 -23.35 2.13
C ASN A 106 18.24 -21.93 2.07
N ASP A 107 18.37 -21.26 0.90
CA ASP A 107 17.75 -19.95 0.70
C ASP A 107 16.21 -20.07 0.74
N VAL A 108 15.65 -21.16 0.20
CA VAL A 108 14.21 -21.42 0.24
C VAL A 108 13.74 -21.73 1.66
N MET A 109 14.50 -22.52 2.41
CA MET A 109 14.17 -22.82 3.82
C MET A 109 14.22 -21.55 4.68
N LEU A 110 15.18 -20.66 4.42
CA LEU A 110 15.26 -19.36 5.10
C LEU A 110 14.08 -18.48 4.72
N ALA A 111 13.69 -18.45 3.44
CA ALA A 111 12.55 -17.68 2.96
C ALA A 111 11.24 -18.17 3.61
N SER A 112 11.02 -19.48 3.67
CA SER A 112 9.87 -20.06 4.36
C SER A 112 9.83 -19.70 5.85
N ALA A 113 10.97 -19.74 6.53
CA ALA A 113 11.07 -19.41 7.96
C ALA A 113 10.84 -17.91 8.27
N SER A 114 11.12 -17.02 7.31
CA SER A 114 11.01 -15.57 7.47
C SER A 114 9.87 -14.95 6.69
N ASP A 115 8.99 -15.74 6.09
CA ASP A 115 7.91 -15.29 5.22
C ASP A 115 8.42 -14.30 4.16
N ALA A 116 9.49 -14.72 3.46
CA ALA A 116 10.21 -13.87 2.52
C ALA A 116 10.04 -14.34 1.08
N VAL A 117 10.06 -13.38 0.14
CA VAL A 117 10.14 -13.64 -1.30
C VAL A 117 11.59 -13.70 -1.74
N ILE A 118 11.94 -14.63 -2.64
CA ILE A 118 13.29 -14.72 -3.19
C ILE A 118 13.36 -13.98 -4.52
N VAL A 119 14.27 -13.01 -4.60
CA VAL A 119 14.60 -12.25 -5.81
C VAL A 119 15.95 -12.68 -6.33
N GLY A 120 15.97 -13.33 -7.50
CA GLY A 120 17.17 -13.74 -8.20
C GLY A 120 17.52 -12.83 -9.36
N PHE A 121 18.65 -12.14 -9.32
CA PHE A 121 19.13 -11.29 -10.41
C PHE A 121 20.23 -12.00 -11.20
N GLN A 122 19.98 -12.24 -12.50
CA GLN A 122 20.88 -12.99 -13.41
C GLN A 122 21.22 -14.42 -12.96
N VAL A 123 20.54 -14.94 -11.92
CA VAL A 123 20.74 -16.29 -11.38
C VAL A 123 19.45 -17.11 -11.50
N ARG A 124 19.59 -18.42 -11.35
CA ARG A 124 18.47 -19.35 -11.41
C ARG A 124 18.47 -20.28 -10.19
N PRO A 125 17.30 -20.78 -9.76
CA PRO A 125 17.24 -21.76 -8.70
C PRO A 125 17.80 -23.11 -9.14
N SER A 126 18.42 -23.83 -8.21
CA SER A 126 18.80 -25.24 -8.40
C SER A 126 17.55 -26.11 -8.55
N ALA A 127 17.72 -27.34 -9.05
CA ALA A 127 16.60 -28.28 -9.16
C ALA A 127 15.97 -28.59 -7.80
N ASP A 128 16.78 -28.70 -6.77
CA ASP A 128 16.31 -28.98 -5.41
C ASP A 128 15.67 -27.76 -4.76
N ALA A 129 16.19 -26.54 -5.03
CA ALA A 129 15.55 -25.30 -4.61
C ALA A 129 14.15 -25.13 -5.22
N ARG A 130 13.94 -25.49 -6.49
CA ARG A 130 12.59 -25.44 -7.12
C ARG A 130 11.62 -26.37 -6.43
N LYS A 131 12.04 -27.62 -6.18
CA LYS A 131 11.18 -28.61 -5.49
C LYS A 131 10.87 -28.17 -4.06
N ALA A 132 11.86 -27.58 -3.36
CA ALA A 132 11.66 -27.06 -2.02
C ALA A 132 10.69 -25.87 -2.05
N ALA A 133 10.83 -24.94 -3.00
CA ALA A 133 9.94 -23.80 -3.16
C ALA A 133 8.48 -24.20 -3.42
N ASP A 134 8.27 -25.19 -4.30
CA ASP A 134 6.95 -25.75 -4.58
C ASP A 134 6.32 -26.41 -3.34
N ARG A 135 7.15 -27.09 -2.52
CA ARG A 135 6.69 -27.76 -1.29
C ARG A 135 6.36 -26.78 -0.18
N GLU A 136 7.20 -25.78 0.02
CA GLU A 136 7.07 -24.79 1.09
C GLU A 136 6.19 -23.59 0.71
N GLY A 137 5.77 -23.49 -0.56
CA GLY A 137 4.96 -22.37 -1.06
C GLY A 137 5.76 -21.05 -1.15
N VAL A 138 7.08 -21.11 -1.31
CA VAL A 138 7.95 -19.93 -1.41
C VAL A 138 8.00 -19.43 -2.84
N GLU A 139 7.77 -18.15 -3.03
CA GLU A 139 7.85 -17.51 -4.34
C GLU A 139 9.29 -17.16 -4.70
N ILE A 140 9.72 -17.57 -5.91
CA ILE A 140 11.04 -17.27 -6.48
C ILE A 140 10.85 -16.49 -7.77
N ASN A 141 11.21 -15.21 -7.75
CA ASN A 141 11.16 -14.32 -8.90
C ASN A 141 12.57 -14.09 -9.46
N THR A 142 12.74 -14.26 -10.79
CA THR A 142 14.05 -14.12 -11.41
C THR A 142 14.04 -13.03 -12.47
N TYR A 143 15.00 -12.11 -12.37
CA TYR A 143 15.09 -10.92 -13.19
C TYR A 143 16.42 -10.84 -13.94
N SER A 144 16.41 -10.16 -15.06
CA SER A 144 17.60 -9.81 -15.85
C SER A 144 17.78 -8.29 -15.93
N ILE A 145 16.74 -7.53 -15.58
CA ILE A 145 16.71 -6.06 -15.58
C ILE A 145 16.37 -5.61 -14.15
N ILE A 146 17.17 -4.69 -13.60
CA ILE A 146 17.00 -4.20 -12.20
C ILE A 146 15.67 -3.48 -12.03
N TYR A 147 15.26 -2.69 -13.04
CA TYR A 147 14.01 -1.92 -12.97
C TYR A 147 12.77 -2.81 -12.90
N ASP A 148 12.75 -3.95 -13.58
CA ASP A 148 11.65 -4.89 -13.53
C ASP A 148 11.47 -5.45 -12.11
N ALA A 149 12.59 -5.80 -11.45
CA ALA A 149 12.57 -6.25 -10.05
C ALA A 149 12.05 -5.16 -9.10
N ILE A 150 12.44 -3.91 -9.31
CA ILE A 150 11.99 -2.76 -8.51
C ILE A 150 10.49 -2.53 -8.69
N ASP A 151 10.00 -2.60 -9.91
CA ASP A 151 8.59 -2.33 -10.21
C ASP A 151 7.68 -3.46 -9.69
N ASP A 152 8.14 -4.72 -9.73
CA ASP A 152 7.41 -5.85 -9.14
C ASP A 152 7.35 -5.75 -7.61
N ILE A 153 8.45 -5.37 -6.94
CA ILE A 153 8.44 -5.12 -5.49
C ILE A 153 7.49 -3.96 -5.13
N LYS A 154 7.48 -2.87 -5.90
CA LYS A 154 6.51 -1.79 -5.71
C LYS A 154 5.07 -2.27 -5.86
N SER A 155 4.82 -3.08 -6.87
CA SER A 155 3.49 -3.66 -7.11
C SER A 155 3.05 -4.56 -5.96
N ALA A 156 3.96 -5.39 -5.42
CA ALA A 156 3.72 -6.20 -4.25
C ALA A 156 3.40 -5.35 -3.02
N MET A 157 4.16 -4.26 -2.79
CA MET A 157 3.91 -3.31 -1.70
C MET A 157 2.53 -2.65 -1.81
N VAL A 158 2.12 -2.22 -3.02
CA VAL A 158 0.77 -1.67 -3.29
C VAL A 158 -0.31 -2.70 -2.97
N GLY A 159 -0.09 -3.96 -3.38
CA GLY A 159 -1.02 -5.06 -3.11
C GLY A 159 -1.18 -5.40 -1.62
N MET A 160 -0.18 -5.07 -0.78
CA MET A 160 -0.23 -5.25 0.68
C MET A 160 -1.00 -4.12 1.40
N LEU A 161 -1.19 -2.97 0.74
CA LEU A 161 -1.92 -1.86 1.33
C LEU A 161 -3.43 -2.16 1.36
N ASP A 162 -4.07 -1.84 2.48
CA ASP A 162 -5.51 -1.90 2.59
C ASP A 162 -6.18 -0.99 1.56
N LYS A 163 -7.24 -1.50 0.94
CA LYS A 163 -8.03 -0.70 0.01
C LYS A 163 -8.74 0.42 0.76
N VAL A 164 -8.58 1.65 0.28
CA VAL A 164 -9.28 2.80 0.85
C VAL A 164 -10.64 2.94 0.19
N LYS A 165 -11.68 3.06 1.02
CA LYS A 165 -13.02 3.40 0.53
C LYS A 165 -13.04 4.86 0.12
N LYS A 166 -13.23 5.11 -1.17
CA LYS A 166 -13.42 6.43 -1.73
C LYS A 166 -14.88 6.63 -2.09
N GLU A 167 -15.45 7.72 -1.61
CA GLU A 167 -16.79 8.11 -1.99
C GLU A 167 -16.76 8.76 -3.37
N ILE A 168 -17.63 8.31 -4.25
CA ILE A 168 -17.87 8.93 -5.56
C ILE A 168 -19.31 9.40 -5.59
N VAL A 169 -19.50 10.69 -5.80
CA VAL A 169 -20.82 11.28 -6.02
C VAL A 169 -21.37 10.74 -7.35
N THR A 170 -22.54 10.16 -7.29
CA THR A 170 -23.22 9.55 -8.45
C THR A 170 -24.27 10.49 -9.05
N GLY A 171 -24.96 11.26 -8.22
CA GLY A 171 -25.96 12.21 -8.68
C GLY A 171 -26.46 13.13 -7.59
N GLN A 172 -27.25 14.13 -8.00
CA GLN A 172 -27.91 15.09 -7.11
C GLN A 172 -29.40 15.20 -7.46
N VAL A 173 -30.21 15.27 -6.42
CA VAL A 173 -31.67 15.44 -6.53
C VAL A 173 -32.10 16.68 -5.75
N GLU A 174 -32.71 17.63 -6.41
CA GLU A 174 -33.34 18.77 -5.75
C GLU A 174 -34.76 18.39 -5.33
N VAL A 175 -35.05 18.48 -4.03
CA VAL A 175 -36.39 18.15 -3.48
C VAL A 175 -37.37 19.24 -3.80
N LYS A 176 -38.38 18.91 -4.58
CA LYS A 176 -39.46 19.85 -4.98
C LYS A 176 -40.69 19.73 -4.11
N GLN A 177 -41.02 18.52 -3.63
CA GLN A 177 -42.16 18.23 -2.79
C GLN A 177 -41.86 17.10 -1.80
N THR A 178 -42.55 17.10 -0.67
CA THR A 178 -42.42 16.02 0.32
C THR A 178 -43.76 15.37 0.59
N PHE A 179 -43.80 14.05 0.64
CA PHE A 179 -45.02 13.25 0.89
C PHE A 179 -44.83 12.39 2.14
N LYS A 180 -45.66 12.57 3.15
CA LYS A 180 -45.62 11.74 4.38
C LYS A 180 -46.58 10.57 4.23
N ILE A 181 -46.02 9.34 4.21
CA ILE A 181 -46.81 8.10 4.10
C ILE A 181 -46.65 7.29 5.39
N SER A 182 -47.74 7.00 6.07
CA SER A 182 -47.77 6.39 7.40
C SER A 182 -47.00 5.07 7.54
N LYS A 183 -46.78 4.32 6.44
CA LYS A 183 -46.08 3.02 6.45
C LYS A 183 -44.65 3.06 5.93
N VAL A 184 -44.24 4.11 5.22
CA VAL A 184 -42.96 4.19 4.51
C VAL A 184 -42.10 5.34 5.02
N GLY A 185 -42.70 6.31 5.72
CA GLY A 185 -42.02 7.52 6.15
C GLY A 185 -42.20 8.68 5.15
N THR A 186 -41.24 9.60 5.14
CA THR A 186 -41.23 10.73 4.20
C THR A 186 -40.64 10.34 2.87
N ILE A 187 -41.34 10.56 1.79
CA ILE A 187 -40.86 10.42 0.42
C ILE A 187 -40.56 11.81 -0.12
N ALA A 188 -39.36 12.03 -0.60
CA ALA A 188 -38.97 13.22 -1.31
C ALA A 188 -39.28 13.05 -2.81
N GLY A 189 -40.17 13.88 -3.33
CA GLY A 189 -40.37 14.04 -4.77
C GLY A 189 -39.39 15.11 -5.28
N GLY A 190 -38.52 14.76 -6.17
CA GLY A 190 -37.47 15.67 -6.64
C GLY A 190 -37.09 15.46 -8.09
N LEU A 191 -36.30 16.40 -8.59
CA LEU A 191 -35.75 16.38 -9.93
C LEU A 191 -34.26 16.05 -9.85
N VAL A 192 -33.78 15.07 -10.61
CA VAL A 192 -32.35 14.79 -10.73
C VAL A 192 -31.71 15.92 -11.52
N THR A 193 -30.87 16.72 -10.84
CA THR A 193 -30.18 17.88 -11.42
C THR A 193 -28.85 17.49 -12.07
N GLU A 194 -28.12 16.55 -11.48
CA GLU A 194 -26.83 16.09 -11.97
C GLU A 194 -26.69 14.57 -11.85
N GLY A 195 -25.94 13.97 -12.77
CA GLY A 195 -25.52 12.58 -12.74
C GLY A 195 -26.65 11.57 -12.85
N LYS A 196 -26.51 10.47 -12.09
CA LYS A 196 -27.49 9.38 -12.00
C LYS A 196 -27.65 8.95 -10.56
N VAL A 197 -28.88 8.70 -10.17
CA VAL A 197 -29.24 8.20 -8.83
C VAL A 197 -29.53 6.71 -8.92
N HIS A 198 -28.87 5.88 -8.11
CA HIS A 198 -29.13 4.45 -8.06
C HIS A 198 -29.78 4.07 -6.73
N ALA A 199 -30.68 3.11 -6.77
CA ALA A 199 -31.42 2.65 -5.60
C ALA A 199 -30.55 2.05 -4.48
N LYS A 200 -29.29 1.68 -4.78
CA LYS A 200 -28.34 1.10 -3.83
C LYS A 200 -27.32 2.10 -3.29
N ASP A 201 -27.37 3.35 -3.77
CA ASP A 201 -26.43 4.38 -3.33
C ASP A 201 -26.76 4.82 -1.91
N LYS A 202 -25.75 5.34 -1.23
CA LYS A 202 -25.94 6.14 -0.03
C LYS A 202 -26.28 7.57 -0.44
N ALA A 203 -27.01 8.26 0.41
CA ALA A 203 -27.42 9.63 0.16
C ALA A 203 -27.13 10.51 1.36
N ARG A 204 -26.78 11.76 1.09
CA ARG A 204 -26.67 12.79 2.12
C ARG A 204 -27.64 13.92 1.80
N VAL A 205 -28.33 14.39 2.83
CA VAL A 205 -29.25 15.51 2.74
C VAL A 205 -28.46 16.78 3.03
N ILE A 206 -28.50 17.72 2.09
CA ILE A 206 -27.84 19.02 2.16
C ILE A 206 -28.91 20.09 2.25
N ARG A 207 -28.89 20.89 3.30
CA ARG A 207 -29.78 22.03 3.52
C ARG A 207 -28.93 23.27 3.73
N ASP A 208 -29.19 24.31 2.97
CA ASP A 208 -28.42 25.58 3.00
C ASP A 208 -26.91 25.36 2.86
N GLY A 209 -26.50 24.39 2.02
CA GLY A 209 -25.11 24.04 1.80
C GLY A 209 -24.45 23.19 2.90
N ILE A 210 -25.23 22.77 3.93
CA ILE A 210 -24.73 21.99 5.07
C ILE A 210 -25.27 20.58 5.00
N VAL A 211 -24.41 19.58 5.17
CA VAL A 211 -24.81 18.16 5.27
C VAL A 211 -25.52 17.93 6.61
N ILE A 212 -26.81 17.69 6.56
CA ILE A 212 -27.63 17.44 7.75
C ILE A 212 -27.59 15.97 8.17
N ARG A 213 -27.69 15.06 7.20
CA ARG A 213 -27.74 13.62 7.46
C ARG A 213 -27.20 12.82 6.30
N THR A 214 -26.53 11.72 6.62
CA THR A 214 -26.19 10.66 5.66
C THR A 214 -27.00 9.42 6.00
N ALA A 215 -27.65 8.82 4.99
CA ALA A 215 -28.49 7.63 5.12
C ALA A 215 -28.46 6.80 3.84
N GLU A 216 -28.96 5.57 3.87
CA GLU A 216 -29.16 4.74 2.69
C GLU A 216 -30.48 5.11 2.01
N ILE A 217 -30.55 4.94 0.69
CA ILE A 217 -31.79 5.07 -0.05
C ILE A 217 -32.67 3.86 0.28
N GLY A 218 -33.84 4.12 0.88
CA GLY A 218 -34.80 3.07 1.24
C GLY A 218 -35.64 2.60 0.07
N ALA A 219 -36.05 3.54 -0.80
CA ALA A 219 -36.75 3.25 -2.04
C ALA A 219 -36.50 4.35 -3.07
N LEU A 220 -36.38 3.97 -4.34
CA LEU A 220 -36.25 4.87 -5.46
C LEU A 220 -37.38 4.52 -6.46
N LYS A 221 -38.25 5.49 -6.70
CA LYS A 221 -39.45 5.29 -7.55
C LYS A 221 -39.50 6.35 -8.63
N ARG A 222 -40.08 5.97 -9.76
CA ARG A 222 -40.49 6.89 -10.80
C ARG A 222 -41.99 6.72 -11.01
N TYR A 223 -42.77 7.78 -10.75
CA TYR A 223 -44.22 7.71 -10.61
C TYR A 223 -44.64 6.74 -9.50
N LYS A 224 -45.07 5.54 -9.83
CA LYS A 224 -45.47 4.49 -8.85
C LYS A 224 -44.57 3.24 -8.89
N ASP A 225 -43.67 3.17 -9.88
CA ASP A 225 -42.87 1.99 -10.14
C ASP A 225 -41.49 2.12 -9.47
N ASP A 226 -41.06 1.02 -8.88
CA ASP A 226 -39.68 0.92 -8.35
C ASP A 226 -38.67 0.83 -9.50
N VAL A 227 -37.67 1.68 -9.47
CA VAL A 227 -36.64 1.74 -10.50
C VAL A 227 -35.22 1.52 -9.90
N LYS A 228 -34.33 1.00 -10.72
CA LYS A 228 -32.96 0.76 -10.31
C LYS A 228 -32.09 2.02 -10.39
N GLU A 229 -32.38 2.88 -11.37
CA GLU A 229 -31.67 4.14 -11.60
C GLU A 229 -32.57 5.22 -12.17
N VAL A 230 -32.24 6.47 -11.92
CA VAL A 230 -32.88 7.66 -12.52
C VAL A 230 -31.78 8.60 -13.00
N VAL A 231 -31.90 9.09 -14.22
CA VAL A 231 -30.91 9.98 -14.86
C VAL A 231 -31.29 11.45 -14.74
N THR A 232 -30.33 12.33 -14.97
CA THR A 232 -30.49 13.78 -14.99
C THR A 232 -31.69 14.22 -15.83
N GLY A 233 -32.42 15.21 -15.33
CA GLY A 233 -33.62 15.78 -15.95
C GLY A 233 -34.92 15.00 -15.74
N MET A 234 -34.85 13.87 -15.01
CA MET A 234 -36.02 13.08 -14.67
C MET A 234 -36.49 13.30 -13.24
N GLU A 235 -37.80 13.25 -13.04
CA GLU A 235 -38.40 13.28 -11.70
C GLU A 235 -38.32 11.90 -11.06
N CYS A 236 -38.07 11.88 -9.75
CA CYS A 236 -38.09 10.67 -8.95
C CYS A 236 -38.67 10.91 -7.57
N GLY A 237 -39.20 9.85 -6.97
CA GLY A 237 -39.55 9.79 -5.56
C GLY A 237 -38.53 8.93 -4.83
N LEU A 238 -37.87 9.45 -3.79
CA LEU A 238 -36.95 8.68 -2.98
C LEU A 238 -37.27 8.78 -1.49
N SER A 239 -37.01 7.72 -0.75
CA SER A 239 -37.09 7.71 0.70
C SER A 239 -35.71 7.35 1.26
N LEU A 240 -35.42 7.85 2.45
CA LEU A 240 -34.19 7.56 3.17
C LEU A 240 -34.46 6.63 4.37
N VAL A 241 -33.56 5.68 4.61
CA VAL A 241 -33.69 4.76 5.73
C VAL A 241 -33.50 5.52 7.04
N ASN A 242 -34.44 5.37 7.96
CA ASN A 242 -34.41 5.99 9.31
C ASN A 242 -34.26 7.53 9.30
N TYR A 243 -34.72 8.21 8.25
CA TYR A 243 -34.72 9.66 8.20
C TYR A 243 -35.98 10.20 7.52
N ASN A 244 -36.73 11.05 8.23
CA ASN A 244 -38.04 11.58 7.82
C ASN A 244 -38.10 13.11 7.76
N ASP A 245 -37.04 13.82 8.17
CA ASP A 245 -37.00 15.29 8.17
C ASP A 245 -36.41 15.85 6.86
N ILE A 246 -36.97 15.41 5.75
CA ILE A 246 -36.65 15.97 4.41
C ILE A 246 -37.59 17.14 4.16
N GLN A 247 -37.06 18.26 3.69
CA GLN A 247 -37.83 19.48 3.40
C GLN A 247 -37.73 19.87 1.93
N GLU A 248 -38.69 20.66 1.48
CA GLU A 248 -38.64 21.24 0.14
C GLU A 248 -37.45 22.22 0.04
N GLY A 249 -36.71 22.14 -1.03
CA GLY A 249 -35.49 22.89 -1.25
C GLY A 249 -34.19 22.17 -0.76
N ASP A 250 -34.29 21.04 -0.04
CA ASP A 250 -33.14 20.23 0.26
C ASP A 250 -32.52 19.67 -1.03
N VAL A 251 -31.19 19.50 -1.03
CA VAL A 251 -30.46 18.77 -2.07
C VAL A 251 -30.06 17.43 -1.52
N ILE A 252 -30.44 16.35 -2.20
CA ILE A 252 -30.03 14.99 -1.87
C ILE A 252 -28.91 14.60 -2.81
N GLU A 253 -27.70 14.55 -2.30
CA GLU A 253 -26.51 14.09 -3.01
C GLU A 253 -26.35 12.60 -2.80
N THR A 254 -26.32 11.83 -3.89
CA THR A 254 -26.11 10.39 -3.84
C THR A 254 -24.67 10.05 -4.15
N PHE A 255 -24.14 9.04 -3.45
CA PHE A 255 -22.78 8.60 -3.63
C PHE A 255 -22.65 7.09 -3.40
N THR A 256 -21.66 6.50 -4.01
CA THR A 256 -21.25 5.12 -3.77
C THR A 256 -19.83 5.06 -3.23
N GLU A 257 -19.57 4.08 -2.39
CA GLU A 257 -18.21 3.81 -1.89
C GLU A 257 -17.56 2.78 -2.81
N ILE A 258 -16.44 3.15 -3.40
CA ILE A 258 -15.61 2.22 -4.15
C ILE A 258 -14.32 1.96 -3.36
N GLU A 259 -13.86 0.73 -3.41
CA GLU A 259 -12.54 0.38 -2.89
C GLU A 259 -11.51 0.74 -3.96
N VAL A 260 -10.59 1.63 -3.61
CA VAL A 260 -9.49 2.07 -4.48
C VAL A 260 -8.17 1.62 -3.86
N GLU A 261 -7.30 1.08 -4.69
CA GLU A 261 -5.92 0.78 -4.28
C GLU A 261 -5.20 2.07 -3.88
N GLN A 262 -4.49 2.01 -2.76
CA GLN A 262 -3.66 3.13 -2.33
C GLN A 262 -2.45 3.22 -3.27
N LYS A 263 -2.01 4.44 -3.55
CA LYS A 263 -0.71 4.68 -4.19
C LYS A 263 0.33 4.85 -3.10
N LEU A 264 1.54 4.31 -3.35
CA LEU A 264 2.73 4.48 -2.50
C LEU A 264 3.18 5.93 -2.43
#